data_eca058d2d6b97b7f5cd205babda39b23
#
_entry.id   eca058d2d6b97b7f5cd205babda39b23
#
_cell.length_a   1.000
_cell.length_b   1.000
_cell.length_c   1.000
_cell.angle_alpha   90.00
_cell.angle_beta   90.00
_cell.angle_gamma   90.00
#
_symmetry.space_group_name_H-M   'P 1'
#
loop_
_entity.id
_entity.type
_entity.pdbx_description
1 polymer ?
#
loop_
_entity_poly.entity_id
_entity_poly.type
_entity_poly.pdbx_seq_one_letter_code
_entity_poly.pdbx_strand_id
1 'polypeptide(L)'
;MGVLSNIEPYGVFRFFEEICGIPHGSSDTKKISDYLVKFAIDKNLRYIQDESNNVIIFKDGTAGYEDSAPVMLQGHMDMVCEKDVDCDIDFERDGLRLVLEDGVISADGTTLGGDDGIAVAFALAILDADDIPHPPIECVFTVDEEIGMLGAAAIDCSPLKSRIMLNLDSEDEGYLLVSCAGGACATCHIPVEYENAEDDHLVVKIIVEGLTGGHSGVEIIKQRANADKQLARLLYNIGRDVPYRLISIQGGLKDNAIPNKAEAYVGIDPEDVDNFVKSAEKNENILRHEFGNTDPELVVKVETDLSDDLGSYNNADDVQNDMYGRTMINRVMTEKSSDIVIRSLMMMPNGIQKMSNDIELSLIHI
;
A
#
# COMPACT_ATOMS: atom_id res chain seq x y z
N MET A 1 -35.26 5.13 -5.48
CA MET A 1 -34.58 6.43 -5.45
C MET A 1 -33.22 6.13 -4.87
N GLY A 2 -32.17 6.57 -5.53
CA GLY A 2 -30.81 6.32 -5.03
C GLY A 2 -30.53 7.09 -3.73
N VAL A 3 -29.50 6.68 -3.00
CA VAL A 3 -29.11 7.28 -1.73
C VAL A 3 -28.69 8.75 -1.93
N LEU A 4 -28.04 9.05 -3.07
CA LEU A 4 -27.50 10.37 -3.41
C LEU A 4 -28.42 11.22 -4.30
N SER A 5 -29.63 10.74 -4.58
CA SER A 5 -30.55 11.33 -5.58
C SER A 5 -31.00 12.77 -5.31
N ASN A 6 -30.78 13.31 -4.13
CA ASN A 6 -31.19 14.69 -3.74
C ASN A 6 -29.99 15.58 -3.37
N ILE A 7 -28.77 15.22 -3.75
CA ILE A 7 -27.56 15.98 -3.40
C ILE A 7 -27.08 16.76 -4.64
N GLU A 8 -26.77 18.03 -4.44
CA GLU A 8 -26.16 18.88 -5.47
C GLU A 8 -24.62 18.87 -5.36
N PRO A 9 -23.89 18.90 -6.49
CA PRO A 9 -24.36 18.92 -7.88
C PRO A 9 -24.92 17.55 -8.33
N TYR A 10 -26.20 17.54 -8.68
CA TYR A 10 -26.95 16.32 -8.97
C TYR A 10 -26.27 15.40 -10.00
N GLY A 11 -25.72 15.97 -11.07
CA GLY A 11 -25.05 15.18 -12.11
C GLY A 11 -23.85 14.39 -11.60
N VAL A 12 -23.06 15.01 -10.72
CA VAL A 12 -21.86 14.36 -10.13
C VAL A 12 -22.26 13.21 -9.21
N PHE A 13 -23.14 13.47 -8.25
CA PHE A 13 -23.53 12.43 -7.28
C PHE A 13 -24.35 11.30 -7.90
N ARG A 14 -25.09 11.56 -8.97
CA ARG A 14 -25.72 10.52 -9.76
C ARG A 14 -24.70 9.57 -10.37
N PHE A 15 -23.67 10.09 -11.04
CA PHE A 15 -22.63 9.27 -11.65
C PHE A 15 -21.78 8.56 -10.59
N PHE A 16 -21.49 9.22 -9.46
CA PHE A 16 -20.78 8.58 -8.36
C PHE A 16 -21.56 7.38 -7.80
N GLU A 17 -22.88 7.53 -7.61
CA GLU A 17 -23.73 6.41 -7.16
C GLU A 17 -23.78 5.27 -8.20
N GLU A 18 -23.83 5.60 -9.52
CA GLU A 18 -23.78 4.61 -10.60
C GLU A 18 -22.44 3.85 -10.59
N ILE A 19 -21.30 4.54 -10.41
CA ILE A 19 -19.95 3.96 -10.32
C ILE A 19 -19.85 3.02 -9.12
N CYS A 20 -20.28 3.46 -7.94
CA CYS A 20 -20.29 2.64 -6.73
C CYS A 20 -21.13 1.35 -6.86
N GLY A 21 -22.10 1.34 -7.75
CA GLY A 21 -22.90 0.14 -8.09
C GLY A 21 -22.18 -0.87 -8.98
N ILE A 22 -20.98 -0.56 -9.47
CA ILE A 22 -20.19 -1.40 -10.38
C ILE A 22 -18.96 -1.90 -9.64
N PRO A 23 -18.67 -3.23 -9.59
CA PRO A 23 -17.38 -3.73 -9.13
C PRO A 23 -16.22 -3.14 -9.96
N HIS A 24 -15.27 -2.49 -9.26
CA HIS A 24 -14.14 -1.80 -9.92
C HIS A 24 -12.87 -1.78 -9.04
N GLY A 25 -12.60 -2.84 -8.30
CA GLY A 25 -11.33 -2.98 -7.58
C GLY A 25 -10.14 -3.04 -8.53
N SER A 26 -8.95 -2.63 -8.05
CA SER A 26 -7.70 -2.76 -8.80
C SER A 26 -7.54 -4.19 -9.34
N SER A 27 -7.08 -4.33 -10.57
CA SER A 27 -7.01 -5.58 -11.37
C SER A 27 -8.36 -6.14 -11.85
N ASP A 28 -9.53 -5.66 -11.40
CA ASP A 28 -10.87 -6.03 -11.93
C ASP A 28 -11.61 -4.81 -12.51
N THR A 29 -10.96 -4.09 -13.39
CA THR A 29 -11.43 -2.79 -13.93
C THR A 29 -12.27 -2.91 -15.22
N LYS A 30 -12.44 -4.13 -15.76
CA LYS A 30 -13.12 -4.30 -17.07
C LYS A 30 -14.57 -3.81 -17.06
N LYS A 31 -15.31 -4.03 -15.96
CA LYS A 31 -16.73 -3.66 -15.88
C LYS A 31 -16.93 -2.14 -15.89
N ILE A 32 -16.10 -1.42 -15.10
CA ILE A 32 -16.17 0.03 -15.06
C ILE A 32 -15.68 0.65 -16.37
N SER A 33 -14.63 0.09 -16.99
CA SER A 33 -14.15 0.50 -18.31
C SER A 33 -15.23 0.36 -19.38
N ASP A 34 -15.95 -0.78 -19.39
CA ASP A 34 -17.06 -1.01 -20.33
C ASP A 34 -18.26 -0.08 -20.07
N TYR A 35 -18.51 0.28 -18.81
CA TYR A 35 -19.52 1.29 -18.46
C TYR A 35 -19.17 2.64 -19.07
N LEU A 36 -17.92 3.09 -18.99
CA LEU A 36 -17.46 4.35 -19.60
C LEU A 36 -17.57 4.33 -21.12
N VAL A 37 -17.20 3.21 -21.74
CA VAL A 37 -17.36 3.01 -23.19
C VAL A 37 -18.84 3.09 -23.59
N LYS A 38 -19.70 2.40 -22.82
CA LYS A 38 -21.16 2.46 -23.07
C LYS A 38 -21.68 3.87 -22.92
N PHE A 39 -21.27 4.61 -21.89
CA PHE A 39 -21.63 6.02 -21.72
C PHE A 39 -21.23 6.85 -22.95
N ALA A 40 -20.00 6.71 -23.45
CA ALA A 40 -19.53 7.42 -24.63
C ALA A 40 -20.37 7.11 -25.88
N ILE A 41 -20.72 5.82 -26.09
CA ILE A 41 -21.60 5.39 -27.18
C ILE A 41 -22.98 6.02 -27.05
N ASP A 42 -23.61 5.95 -25.88
CA ASP A 42 -24.96 6.47 -25.62
C ASP A 42 -25.03 8.00 -25.82
N LYS A 43 -23.93 8.71 -25.57
CA LYS A 43 -23.77 10.15 -25.76
C LYS A 43 -23.23 10.54 -27.16
N ASN A 44 -22.99 9.57 -28.02
CA ASN A 44 -22.37 9.77 -29.34
C ASN A 44 -21.04 10.54 -29.28
N LEU A 45 -20.20 10.25 -28.26
CA LEU A 45 -18.88 10.82 -28.07
C LEU A 45 -17.82 9.91 -28.66
N ARG A 46 -16.74 10.49 -29.20
CA ARG A 46 -15.56 9.75 -29.62
C ARG A 46 -14.84 9.19 -28.39
N TYR A 47 -14.41 7.94 -28.46
CA TYR A 47 -13.67 7.31 -27.36
C TYR A 47 -12.57 6.38 -27.89
N ILE A 48 -11.66 6.02 -27.00
CA ILE A 48 -10.64 4.98 -27.14
C ILE A 48 -10.67 4.15 -25.87
N GLN A 49 -10.70 2.83 -25.99
CA GLN A 49 -10.44 1.87 -24.91
C GLN A 49 -9.22 1.05 -25.32
N ASP A 50 -8.20 1.00 -24.48
CA ASP A 50 -6.98 0.23 -24.74
C ASP A 50 -7.05 -1.21 -24.18
N GLU A 51 -5.99 -1.99 -24.42
CA GLU A 51 -5.90 -3.38 -23.95
C GLU A 51 -5.77 -3.49 -22.43
N SER A 52 -5.34 -2.44 -21.75
CA SER A 52 -5.24 -2.36 -20.29
C SER A 52 -6.54 -1.93 -19.63
N ASN A 53 -7.59 -1.63 -20.39
CA ASN A 53 -8.88 -1.05 -19.98
C ASN A 53 -8.85 0.45 -19.65
N ASN A 54 -7.78 1.20 -19.92
CA ASN A 54 -7.87 2.66 -19.89
C ASN A 54 -8.89 3.16 -20.90
N VAL A 55 -9.58 4.27 -20.57
CA VAL A 55 -10.57 4.88 -21.47
C VAL A 55 -10.26 6.35 -21.65
N ILE A 56 -10.27 6.82 -22.91
CA ILE A 56 -10.21 8.24 -23.27
C ILE A 56 -11.51 8.60 -23.94
N ILE A 57 -12.19 9.66 -23.46
CA ILE A 57 -13.43 10.19 -24.07
C ILE A 57 -13.19 11.64 -24.47
N PHE A 58 -13.63 11.99 -25.67
CA PHE A 58 -13.44 13.31 -26.26
C PHE A 58 -14.80 14.01 -26.44
N LYS A 59 -14.87 15.29 -26.07
CA LYS A 59 -16.03 16.15 -26.30
C LYS A 59 -15.56 17.42 -26.98
N ASP A 60 -16.21 17.81 -28.08
CA ASP A 60 -15.91 19.06 -28.80
C ASP A 60 -16.27 20.28 -27.94
N GLY A 61 -15.62 21.42 -28.19
CA GLY A 61 -15.90 22.66 -27.49
C GLY A 61 -17.31 23.16 -27.78
N THR A 62 -17.95 23.75 -26.79
CA THR A 62 -19.26 24.40 -26.95
C THR A 62 -19.18 25.68 -27.78
N ALA A 63 -20.34 26.20 -28.20
CA ALA A 63 -20.43 27.40 -29.02
C ALA A 63 -19.62 28.57 -28.43
N GLY A 64 -18.67 29.09 -29.21
CA GLY A 64 -17.74 30.15 -28.85
C GLY A 64 -16.43 29.67 -28.19
N TYR A 65 -16.26 28.36 -28.00
CA TYR A 65 -15.06 27.73 -27.44
C TYR A 65 -14.44 26.65 -28.36
N GLU A 66 -14.98 26.50 -29.58
CA GLU A 66 -14.60 25.41 -30.51
C GLU A 66 -13.12 25.43 -30.87
N ASP A 67 -12.54 26.63 -31.01
CA ASP A 67 -11.14 26.85 -31.36
C ASP A 67 -10.24 27.06 -30.12
N SER A 68 -10.78 26.91 -28.91
CA SER A 68 -10.00 27.02 -27.69
C SER A 68 -9.02 25.85 -27.54
N ALA A 69 -7.95 26.07 -26.79
CA ALA A 69 -7.02 24.98 -26.45
C ALA A 69 -7.77 23.92 -25.64
N PRO A 70 -7.63 22.63 -25.98
CA PRO A 70 -8.29 21.57 -25.25
C PRO A 70 -7.75 21.45 -23.81
N VAL A 71 -8.62 20.99 -22.91
CA VAL A 71 -8.30 20.70 -21.50
C VAL A 71 -8.51 19.22 -21.24
N MET A 72 -7.57 18.61 -20.53
CA MET A 72 -7.66 17.24 -20.08
C MET A 72 -8.20 17.19 -18.66
N LEU A 73 -9.15 16.31 -18.41
CA LEU A 73 -9.59 15.89 -17.08
C LEU A 73 -9.10 14.47 -16.88
N GLN A 74 -8.37 14.22 -15.78
CA GLN A 74 -7.82 12.90 -15.53
C GLN A 74 -8.17 12.45 -14.11
N GLY A 75 -8.53 11.17 -14.00
CA GLY A 75 -8.74 10.43 -12.78
C GLY A 75 -8.59 8.93 -13.01
N HIS A 76 -8.38 8.17 -11.95
CA HIS A 76 -8.37 6.71 -12.04
C HIS A 76 -9.75 6.12 -11.71
N MET A 77 -10.02 4.93 -12.27
CA MET A 77 -11.34 4.30 -12.14
C MET A 77 -11.35 3.07 -11.23
N ASP A 78 -10.19 2.65 -10.75
CA ASP A 78 -10.07 1.58 -9.77
C ASP A 78 -10.10 2.10 -8.34
N MET A 79 -10.29 1.18 -7.38
CA MET A 79 -10.32 1.50 -5.95
C MET A 79 -9.66 0.39 -5.13
N VAL A 80 -9.18 0.76 -3.94
CA VAL A 80 -8.78 -0.20 -2.89
C VAL A 80 -9.99 -0.94 -2.36
N CYS A 81 -9.94 -2.26 -2.32
CA CYS A 81 -11.01 -3.14 -1.83
C CYS A 81 -10.68 -3.68 -0.44
N GLU A 82 -11.09 -2.95 0.60
CA GLU A 82 -10.99 -3.37 2.00
C GLU A 82 -12.37 -3.42 2.64
N LYS A 83 -12.60 -4.37 3.54
CA LYS A 83 -13.88 -4.53 4.24
C LYS A 83 -13.73 -4.99 5.67
N ASP A 84 -14.73 -4.67 6.48
CA ASP A 84 -14.84 -5.16 7.84
C ASP A 84 -15.00 -6.69 7.88
N VAL A 85 -14.58 -7.32 8.97
CA VAL A 85 -14.59 -8.78 9.14
C VAL A 85 -16.00 -9.37 8.99
N ASP A 86 -17.01 -8.62 9.42
CA ASP A 86 -18.42 -9.05 9.38
C ASP A 86 -19.15 -8.62 8.09
N CYS A 87 -18.47 -7.94 7.16
CA CYS A 87 -19.06 -7.50 5.90
C CYS A 87 -19.11 -8.63 4.88
N ASP A 88 -20.30 -8.86 4.30
CA ASP A 88 -20.58 -9.94 3.35
C ASP A 88 -20.41 -9.55 1.88
N ILE A 89 -20.00 -8.30 1.57
CA ILE A 89 -19.79 -7.83 0.19
C ILE A 89 -18.69 -8.64 -0.49
N ASP A 90 -18.97 -9.06 -1.72
CA ASP A 90 -18.02 -9.66 -2.66
C ASP A 90 -17.67 -8.59 -3.72
N PHE A 91 -16.49 -7.97 -3.60
CA PHE A 91 -16.05 -6.90 -4.50
C PHE A 91 -15.94 -7.29 -5.98
N GLU A 92 -15.90 -8.58 -6.30
CA GLU A 92 -15.93 -9.03 -7.69
C GLU A 92 -17.34 -9.03 -8.31
N ARG A 93 -18.41 -8.97 -7.47
CA ARG A 93 -19.79 -9.18 -7.90
C ARG A 93 -20.74 -8.09 -7.48
N ASP A 94 -20.54 -7.56 -6.28
CA ASP A 94 -21.48 -6.67 -5.62
C ASP A 94 -21.02 -5.22 -5.76
N GLY A 95 -21.97 -4.31 -5.91
CA GLY A 95 -21.74 -2.89 -5.72
C GLY A 95 -21.65 -2.50 -4.24
N LEU A 96 -21.15 -1.33 -3.97
CA LEU A 96 -21.03 -0.79 -2.62
C LEU A 96 -22.41 -0.39 -2.07
N ARG A 97 -22.58 -0.51 -0.76
CA ARG A 97 -23.79 -0.07 -0.04
C ARG A 97 -23.56 1.35 0.50
N LEU A 98 -23.96 2.34 -0.28
CA LEU A 98 -23.74 3.73 0.10
C LEU A 98 -24.60 4.14 1.30
N VAL A 99 -24.01 4.93 2.18
CA VAL A 99 -24.64 5.56 3.34
C VAL A 99 -24.39 7.07 3.26
N LEU A 100 -25.45 7.85 3.53
CA LEU A 100 -25.36 9.29 3.68
C LEU A 100 -25.83 9.68 5.08
N GLU A 101 -24.92 10.15 5.90
CA GLU A 101 -25.20 10.51 7.27
C GLU A 101 -24.47 11.80 7.65
N ASP A 102 -25.19 12.77 8.20
CA ASP A 102 -24.66 14.08 8.61
C ASP A 102 -23.85 14.83 7.51
N GLY A 103 -24.21 14.63 6.24
CA GLY A 103 -23.54 15.26 5.08
C GLY A 103 -22.26 14.53 4.64
N VAL A 104 -21.96 13.38 5.22
CA VAL A 104 -20.83 12.50 4.85
C VAL A 104 -21.37 11.31 4.06
N ILE A 105 -20.72 11.00 2.94
CA ILE A 105 -20.97 9.80 2.15
C ILE A 105 -19.95 8.76 2.56
N SER A 106 -20.40 7.55 2.87
CA SER A 106 -19.57 6.39 3.18
C SER A 106 -20.13 5.12 2.53
N ALA A 107 -19.43 4.02 2.64
CA ALA A 107 -19.92 2.70 2.30
C ALA A 107 -20.04 1.83 3.56
N ASP A 108 -21.11 1.04 3.66
CA ASP A 108 -21.39 0.21 4.83
C ASP A 108 -20.44 -0.99 4.89
N GLY A 109 -19.53 -0.93 5.86
CA GLY A 109 -18.56 -1.99 6.14
C GLY A 109 -17.44 -2.15 5.08
N THR A 110 -17.25 -1.19 4.17
CA THR A 110 -16.21 -1.24 3.14
C THR A 110 -15.55 0.10 2.89
N THR A 111 -14.43 0.10 2.15
CA THR A 111 -13.91 1.28 1.46
C THR A 111 -14.95 1.84 0.49
N LEU A 112 -14.92 3.16 0.24
CA LEU A 112 -15.90 3.88 -0.58
C LEU A 112 -15.47 4.02 -2.06
N GLY A 113 -14.17 4.10 -2.34
CA GLY A 113 -13.66 4.45 -3.67
C GLY A 113 -13.96 5.90 -4.06
N GLY A 114 -14.01 6.80 -3.07
CA GLY A 114 -14.09 8.24 -3.32
C GLY A 114 -12.87 8.74 -4.07
N ASP A 115 -11.73 8.26 -3.69
CA ASP A 115 -10.46 8.24 -4.39
C ASP A 115 -10.48 7.05 -5.37
N ASP A 116 -10.54 7.24 -6.70
CA ASP A 116 -10.76 8.52 -7.38
C ASP A 116 -12.08 8.50 -8.18
N GLY A 117 -13.07 7.72 -7.70
CA GLY A 117 -14.39 7.62 -8.33
C GLY A 117 -15.12 8.97 -8.45
N ILE A 118 -14.79 9.94 -7.57
CA ILE A 118 -15.37 11.27 -7.63
C ILE A 118 -14.86 12.05 -8.86
N ALA A 119 -13.60 11.93 -9.24
CA ALA A 119 -13.07 12.54 -10.47
C ALA A 119 -13.73 11.96 -11.71
N VAL A 120 -13.92 10.64 -11.74
CA VAL A 120 -14.66 9.99 -12.83
C VAL A 120 -16.08 10.55 -12.92
N ALA A 121 -16.76 10.71 -11.78
CA ALA A 121 -18.11 11.28 -11.72
C ALA A 121 -18.17 12.75 -12.18
N PHE A 122 -17.19 13.58 -11.79
CA PHE A 122 -17.07 14.96 -12.28
C PHE A 122 -16.90 15.00 -13.79
N ALA A 123 -15.99 14.21 -14.34
CA ALA A 123 -15.75 14.15 -15.77
C ALA A 123 -17.00 13.69 -16.53
N LEU A 124 -17.69 12.65 -16.06
CA LEU A 124 -18.94 12.18 -16.66
C LEU A 124 -20.06 13.24 -16.60
N ALA A 125 -20.17 13.97 -15.49
CA ALA A 125 -21.16 15.05 -15.35
C ALA A 125 -20.92 16.17 -16.36
N ILE A 126 -19.67 16.55 -16.62
CA ILE A 126 -19.31 17.56 -17.63
C ILE A 126 -19.54 17.02 -19.05
N LEU A 127 -19.19 15.76 -19.28
CA LEU A 127 -19.44 15.10 -20.58
C LEU A 127 -20.96 14.98 -20.87
N ASP A 128 -21.78 14.76 -19.85
CA ASP A 128 -23.24 14.64 -19.96
C ASP A 128 -23.95 15.98 -20.14
N ALA A 129 -23.39 17.08 -19.61
CA ALA A 129 -24.05 18.39 -19.59
C ALA A 129 -24.09 19.03 -20.97
N ASP A 130 -25.24 19.65 -21.29
CA ASP A 130 -25.47 20.45 -22.51
C ASP A 130 -25.43 21.98 -22.24
N ASP A 131 -25.42 22.37 -20.98
CA ASP A 131 -25.57 23.77 -20.53
C ASP A 131 -24.30 24.34 -19.89
N ILE A 132 -23.24 23.55 -19.77
CA ILE A 132 -21.94 24.00 -19.26
C ILE A 132 -21.05 24.43 -20.44
N PRO A 133 -20.68 25.73 -20.57
CA PRO A 133 -19.73 26.16 -21.58
C PRO A 133 -18.33 25.60 -21.28
N HIS A 134 -17.68 25.01 -22.29
CA HIS A 134 -16.35 24.40 -22.11
C HIS A 134 -15.54 24.42 -23.42
N PRO A 135 -14.21 24.45 -23.36
CA PRO A 135 -13.31 24.15 -24.49
C PRO A 135 -13.43 22.69 -24.91
N PRO A 136 -12.77 22.25 -25.99
CA PRO A 136 -12.66 20.82 -26.25
C PRO A 136 -12.07 20.10 -25.01
N ILE A 137 -12.69 18.97 -24.64
CA ILE A 137 -12.34 18.19 -23.44
C ILE A 137 -11.81 16.82 -23.85
N GLU A 138 -10.77 16.40 -23.18
CA GLU A 138 -10.18 15.07 -23.26
C GLU A 138 -10.24 14.45 -21.86
N CYS A 139 -11.22 13.56 -21.60
CA CYS A 139 -11.29 12.83 -20.32
C CYS A 139 -10.44 11.57 -20.42
N VAL A 140 -9.48 11.42 -19.52
CA VAL A 140 -8.56 10.29 -19.46
C VAL A 140 -8.82 9.53 -18.16
N PHE A 141 -9.31 8.32 -18.29
CA PHE A 141 -9.62 7.43 -17.17
C PHE A 141 -8.61 6.29 -17.16
N THR A 142 -7.76 6.26 -16.14
CA THR A 142 -6.72 5.24 -15.98
C THR A 142 -7.19 4.13 -15.06
N VAL A 143 -6.49 3.00 -15.09
CA VAL A 143 -6.72 1.82 -14.26
C VAL A 143 -5.50 1.50 -13.42
N ASP A 144 -5.72 0.74 -12.33
CA ASP A 144 -4.65 0.16 -11.51
C ASP A 144 -3.67 1.23 -10.98
N GLU A 145 -4.20 2.38 -10.57
CA GLU A 145 -3.44 3.44 -9.92
C GLU A 145 -2.95 2.94 -8.57
N GLU A 146 -3.84 2.38 -7.76
CA GLU A 146 -3.67 1.93 -6.39
C GLU A 146 -2.64 0.80 -6.22
N ILE A 147 -2.29 0.14 -7.31
CA ILE A 147 -1.28 -0.93 -7.34
C ILE A 147 -0.03 -0.55 -8.14
N GLY A 148 0.17 0.76 -8.40
CA GLY A 148 1.40 1.30 -8.97
C GLY A 148 1.25 2.01 -10.30
N MET A 149 0.12 2.66 -10.56
CA MET A 149 -0.15 3.47 -11.78
C MET A 149 0.06 2.68 -13.09
N LEU A 150 -0.34 1.39 -13.11
CA LEU A 150 -0.06 0.50 -14.23
C LEU A 150 -0.76 0.95 -15.51
N GLY A 151 -2.01 1.44 -15.40
CA GLY A 151 -2.74 1.99 -16.53
C GLY A 151 -2.08 3.25 -17.10
N ALA A 152 -1.66 4.16 -16.23
CA ALA A 152 -0.98 5.38 -16.67
C ALA A 152 0.37 5.10 -17.35
N ALA A 153 1.07 4.03 -16.94
CA ALA A 153 2.31 3.59 -17.60
C ALA A 153 2.07 2.94 -18.97
N ALA A 154 0.88 2.37 -19.20
CA ALA A 154 0.54 1.63 -20.41
C ALA A 154 -0.18 2.49 -21.48
N ILE A 155 -0.84 3.57 -21.09
CA ILE A 155 -1.72 4.36 -21.96
C ILE A 155 -0.95 5.03 -23.12
N ASP A 156 -1.50 4.96 -24.34
CA ASP A 156 -1.01 5.74 -25.46
C ASP A 156 -1.54 7.18 -25.44
N CYS A 157 -0.67 8.12 -25.11
CA CYS A 157 -1.00 9.54 -25.08
C CYS A 157 -0.93 10.22 -26.47
N SER A 158 -0.56 9.52 -27.54
CA SER A 158 -0.42 10.12 -28.88
C SER A 158 -1.69 10.74 -29.46
N PRO A 159 -2.93 10.28 -29.15
CA PRO A 159 -4.16 10.91 -29.60
C PRO A 159 -4.52 12.24 -28.89
N LEU A 160 -3.87 12.52 -27.75
CA LEU A 160 -4.16 13.68 -26.89
C LEU A 160 -3.52 14.96 -27.46
N LYS A 161 -4.25 16.05 -27.40
CA LYS A 161 -3.82 17.38 -27.88
C LYS A 161 -3.67 18.39 -26.74
N SER A 162 -4.29 18.11 -25.60
CA SER A 162 -4.26 18.98 -24.43
C SER A 162 -2.83 19.24 -23.94
N ARG A 163 -2.61 20.47 -23.46
CA ARG A 163 -1.38 20.90 -22.75
C ARG A 163 -1.68 21.38 -21.33
N ILE A 164 -2.97 21.37 -20.97
CA ILE A 164 -3.47 21.66 -19.63
C ILE A 164 -4.16 20.40 -19.15
N MET A 165 -3.67 19.83 -18.08
CA MET A 165 -4.25 18.66 -17.41
C MET A 165 -4.72 19.07 -16.01
N LEU A 166 -5.96 18.75 -15.71
CA LEU A 166 -6.54 18.79 -14.38
C LEU A 166 -6.63 17.34 -13.89
N ASN A 167 -5.65 16.93 -13.10
CA ASN A 167 -5.72 15.69 -12.34
C ASN A 167 -6.56 15.98 -11.10
N LEU A 168 -7.60 15.20 -10.87
CA LEU A 168 -8.60 15.44 -9.83
C LEU A 168 -8.40 14.51 -8.62
N ASP A 169 -7.26 13.85 -8.59
CA ASP A 169 -6.83 12.87 -7.60
C ASP A 169 -6.03 13.57 -6.49
N SER A 170 -6.72 14.44 -5.73
CA SER A 170 -6.11 15.21 -4.64
C SER A 170 -7.13 15.45 -3.54
N GLU A 171 -6.76 15.13 -2.29
CA GLU A 171 -7.68 15.08 -1.15
C GLU A 171 -7.80 16.41 -0.40
N ASP A 172 -6.78 17.27 -0.45
CA ASP A 172 -6.72 18.50 0.34
C ASP A 172 -7.53 19.63 -0.32
N GLU A 173 -8.59 20.08 0.33
CA GLU A 173 -9.42 21.20 -0.14
C GLU A 173 -8.63 22.52 -0.18
N GLY A 174 -8.72 23.23 -1.31
CA GLY A 174 -8.09 24.53 -1.49
C GLY A 174 -6.61 24.47 -1.90
N TYR A 175 -6.04 23.31 -2.15
CA TYR A 175 -4.68 23.13 -2.63
C TYR A 175 -4.63 22.78 -4.12
N LEU A 176 -3.66 23.36 -4.82
CA LEU A 176 -3.31 22.99 -6.19
C LEU A 176 -1.87 22.45 -6.18
N LEU A 177 -1.73 21.14 -6.33
CA LEU A 177 -0.43 20.49 -6.46
C LEU A 177 0.09 20.70 -7.90
N VAL A 178 1.28 21.27 -8.03
CA VAL A 178 1.88 21.61 -9.33
C VAL A 178 3.06 20.71 -9.71
N SER A 179 3.40 19.77 -8.85
CA SER A 179 4.48 18.80 -9.07
C SER A 179 4.25 17.55 -8.23
N CYS A 180 4.87 16.45 -8.62
CA CYS A 180 4.88 15.20 -7.87
C CYS A 180 6.31 14.69 -7.67
N ALA A 181 6.49 13.81 -6.70
CA ALA A 181 7.73 13.06 -6.54
C ALA A 181 7.81 11.93 -7.59
N GLY A 182 9.03 11.61 -8.00
CA GLY A 182 9.29 10.36 -8.71
C GLY A 182 9.63 9.24 -7.73
N GLY A 183 9.41 7.99 -8.13
CA GLY A 183 9.73 6.81 -7.34
C GLY A 183 10.48 5.76 -8.15
N ALA A 184 11.19 4.89 -7.46
CA ALA A 184 11.77 3.68 -8.03
C ALA A 184 11.80 2.58 -6.96
N CYS A 185 11.37 1.38 -7.33
CA CYS A 185 11.48 0.18 -6.49
C CYS A 185 12.78 -0.56 -6.84
N ALA A 186 13.53 -0.97 -5.82
CA ALA A 186 14.72 -1.81 -5.97
C ALA A 186 14.54 -3.09 -5.17
N THR A 187 14.51 -4.23 -5.85
CA THR A 187 14.50 -5.54 -5.22
C THR A 187 15.92 -6.07 -5.07
N CYS A 188 16.35 -6.26 -3.83
CA CYS A 188 17.66 -6.80 -3.51
C CYS A 188 17.55 -8.30 -3.20
N HIS A 189 18.24 -9.14 -3.98
CA HIS A 189 18.35 -10.58 -3.74
C HIS A 189 19.65 -10.90 -3.01
N ILE A 190 19.53 -11.38 -1.77
CA ILE A 190 20.68 -11.79 -0.95
C ILE A 190 20.78 -13.32 -1.00
N PRO A 191 21.79 -13.91 -1.64
CA PRO A 191 21.96 -15.35 -1.65
C PRO A 191 22.31 -15.85 -0.24
N VAL A 192 21.63 -16.88 0.23
CA VAL A 192 21.84 -17.50 1.55
C VAL A 192 22.15 -18.99 1.38
N GLU A 193 23.03 -19.48 2.27
CA GLU A 193 23.37 -20.91 2.39
C GLU A 193 22.80 -21.42 3.70
N TYR A 194 22.29 -22.64 3.70
CA TYR A 194 21.76 -23.33 4.86
C TYR A 194 22.65 -24.52 5.21
N GLU A 195 22.78 -24.80 6.50
CA GLU A 195 23.43 -25.96 7.04
C GLU A 195 22.49 -26.72 7.99
N ASN A 196 22.83 -27.97 8.33
CA ASN A 196 22.07 -28.70 9.33
C ASN A 196 22.25 -28.02 10.69
N ALA A 197 21.13 -27.84 11.41
CA ALA A 197 21.19 -27.40 12.80
C ALA A 197 21.88 -28.45 13.67
N GLU A 198 22.47 -28.04 14.80
CA GLU A 198 22.95 -28.98 15.82
C GLU A 198 21.73 -29.66 16.46
N ASP A 199 21.92 -30.94 16.88
CA ASP A 199 20.83 -31.83 17.30
C ASP A 199 19.97 -31.32 18.49
N ASP A 200 20.44 -30.32 19.23
CA ASP A 200 19.81 -29.77 20.42
C ASP A 200 19.41 -28.29 20.30
N HIS A 201 19.62 -27.65 19.14
CA HIS A 201 19.18 -26.26 18.93
C HIS A 201 17.65 -26.11 19.05
N LEU A 202 17.23 -25.17 19.86
CA LEU A 202 15.84 -24.77 20.00
C LEU A 202 15.49 -23.63 19.03
N VAL A 203 14.25 -23.64 18.55
CA VAL A 203 13.72 -22.53 17.79
C VAL A 203 13.16 -21.49 18.73
N VAL A 204 13.56 -20.25 18.52
CA VAL A 204 13.04 -19.07 19.23
C VAL A 204 12.54 -18.08 18.20
N LYS A 205 11.32 -17.57 18.41
CA LYS A 205 10.74 -16.50 17.62
C LYS A 205 10.94 -15.18 18.34
N ILE A 206 11.40 -14.17 17.61
CA ILE A 206 11.53 -12.81 18.12
C ILE A 206 10.73 -11.86 17.23
N ILE A 207 9.93 -11.00 17.84
CA ILE A 207 8.97 -10.12 17.17
C ILE A 207 9.21 -8.69 17.63
N VAL A 208 9.24 -7.77 16.70
CA VAL A 208 9.12 -6.32 16.95
C VAL A 208 7.77 -5.91 16.41
N GLU A 209 6.87 -5.41 17.26
CA GLU A 209 5.52 -5.00 16.88
C GLU A 209 5.02 -3.81 17.72
N GLY A 210 3.78 -3.37 17.45
CA GLY A 210 3.19 -2.21 18.13
C GLY A 210 3.74 -0.88 17.63
N LEU A 211 4.43 -0.85 16.49
CA LEU A 211 4.85 0.39 15.87
C LEU A 211 3.70 1.06 15.14
N THR A 212 3.72 2.39 15.09
CA THR A 212 2.64 3.18 14.50
C THR A 212 2.55 2.98 12.98
N GLY A 213 3.67 2.78 12.30
CA GLY A 213 3.70 2.66 10.85
C GLY A 213 3.25 3.94 10.13
N GLY A 214 2.66 3.80 8.96
CA GLY A 214 2.08 4.89 8.16
C GLY A 214 2.58 4.92 6.72
N HIS A 215 2.09 5.87 5.95
CA HIS A 215 2.48 6.02 4.54
C HIS A 215 3.94 6.47 4.42
N SER A 216 4.74 5.75 3.65
CA SER A 216 6.18 5.99 3.53
C SER A 216 6.55 7.29 2.80
N GLY A 217 5.60 7.92 2.12
CA GLY A 217 5.74 9.23 1.48
C GLY A 217 5.38 10.37 2.43
N VAL A 218 4.09 10.63 2.59
CA VAL A 218 3.57 11.82 3.30
C VAL A 218 3.82 11.81 4.80
N GLU A 219 3.99 10.65 5.42
CA GLU A 219 4.24 10.53 6.85
C GLU A 219 5.69 10.27 7.23
N ILE A 220 6.60 10.17 6.26
CA ILE A 220 8.02 9.89 6.49
C ILE A 220 8.69 10.95 7.39
N ILE A 221 8.21 12.19 7.34
CA ILE A 221 8.69 13.30 8.17
C ILE A 221 8.46 13.06 9.66
N LYS A 222 7.49 12.23 10.04
CA LYS A 222 7.18 11.88 11.43
C LYS A 222 8.28 11.00 12.06
N GLN A 223 9.22 10.49 11.28
CA GLN A 223 10.39 9.71 11.71
C GLN A 223 10.04 8.52 12.62
N ARG A 224 8.93 7.84 12.33
CA ARG A 224 8.50 6.65 13.03
C ARG A 224 9.48 5.49 12.83
N ALA A 225 9.52 4.58 13.78
CA ALA A 225 10.36 3.39 13.69
C ALA A 225 9.90 2.48 12.53
N ASN A 226 10.88 1.85 11.88
CA ASN A 226 10.66 0.81 10.87
C ASN A 226 10.98 -0.54 11.51
N ALA A 227 10.01 -1.44 11.60
CA ALA A 227 10.14 -2.72 12.31
C ALA A 227 11.28 -3.59 11.76
N ASP A 228 11.46 -3.66 10.45
CA ASP A 228 12.52 -4.45 9.82
C ASP A 228 13.90 -3.97 10.24
N LYS A 229 14.08 -2.66 10.29
CA LYS A 229 15.33 -2.04 10.74
C LYS A 229 15.59 -2.30 12.20
N GLN A 230 14.56 -2.19 13.04
CA GLN A 230 14.71 -2.37 14.48
C GLN A 230 14.93 -3.84 14.84
N LEU A 231 14.27 -4.78 14.15
CA LEU A 231 14.52 -6.20 14.31
C LEU A 231 15.96 -6.59 13.91
N ALA A 232 16.44 -6.11 12.77
CA ALA A 232 17.82 -6.36 12.34
C ALA A 232 18.84 -5.79 13.33
N ARG A 233 18.62 -4.57 13.84
CA ARG A 233 19.44 -3.93 14.87
C ARG A 233 19.44 -4.72 16.19
N LEU A 234 18.27 -5.17 16.60
CA LEU A 234 18.07 -6.00 17.78
C LEU A 234 18.88 -7.30 17.68
N LEU A 235 18.69 -8.04 16.59
CA LEU A 235 19.42 -9.29 16.32
C LEU A 235 20.93 -9.06 16.25
N TYR A 236 21.39 -8.01 15.58
CA TYR A 236 22.81 -7.66 15.54
C TYR A 236 23.38 -7.42 16.95
N ASN A 237 22.67 -6.68 17.80
CA ASN A 237 23.12 -6.41 19.16
C ASN A 237 23.15 -7.68 20.02
N ILE A 238 22.11 -8.52 19.93
CA ILE A 238 22.07 -9.81 20.65
C ILE A 238 23.22 -10.70 20.22
N GLY A 239 23.46 -10.82 18.91
CA GLY A 239 24.52 -11.70 18.36
C GLY A 239 25.96 -11.31 18.74
N ARG A 240 26.16 -10.14 19.35
CA ARG A 240 27.46 -9.75 19.90
C ARG A 240 27.78 -10.46 21.23
N ASP A 241 26.75 -10.83 21.98
CA ASP A 241 26.85 -11.38 23.32
C ASP A 241 26.35 -12.83 23.39
N VAL A 242 25.43 -13.22 22.50
CA VAL A 242 24.76 -14.53 22.51
C VAL A 242 24.80 -15.12 21.09
N PRO A 243 25.42 -16.28 20.87
CA PRO A 243 25.44 -16.91 19.55
C PRO A 243 24.06 -17.45 19.19
N TYR A 244 23.66 -17.29 17.94
CA TYR A 244 22.46 -17.87 17.34
C TYR A 244 22.64 -18.02 15.82
N ARG A 245 21.76 -18.77 15.18
CA ARG A 245 21.67 -18.87 13.71
C ARG A 245 20.30 -18.40 13.23
N LEU A 246 20.27 -17.57 12.21
CA LEU A 246 19.02 -17.14 11.60
C LEU A 246 18.39 -18.32 10.84
N ILE A 247 17.08 -18.49 10.99
CA ILE A 247 16.28 -19.45 10.24
C ILE A 247 15.54 -18.72 9.14
N SER A 248 14.76 -17.71 9.54
CA SER A 248 14.05 -16.81 8.64
C SER A 248 13.85 -15.44 9.28
N ILE A 249 13.57 -14.44 8.46
CA ILE A 249 13.20 -13.09 8.87
C ILE A 249 12.19 -12.55 7.89
N GLN A 250 11.16 -11.90 8.39
CA GLN A 250 10.12 -11.29 7.57
C GLN A 250 9.52 -10.05 8.24
N GLY A 251 9.03 -9.12 7.43
CA GLY A 251 8.35 -7.90 7.87
C GLY A 251 7.94 -7.05 6.69
N GLY A 252 7.11 -6.01 6.98
CA GLY A 252 6.51 -5.18 5.96
C GLY A 252 5.46 -5.89 5.10
N LEU A 253 4.43 -5.17 4.67
CA LEU A 253 3.36 -5.71 3.84
C LEU A 253 3.28 -5.04 2.46
N LYS A 254 3.59 -3.75 2.41
CA LYS A 254 3.52 -2.90 1.22
C LYS A 254 4.78 -2.05 1.11
N ASP A 255 5.23 -1.78 -0.09
CA ASP A 255 6.41 -0.94 -0.36
C ASP A 255 6.19 0.55 -0.06
N ASN A 256 4.93 0.99 -0.05
CA ASN A 256 4.52 2.35 0.33
C ASN A 256 4.11 2.50 1.81
N ALA A 257 4.27 1.47 2.64
CA ALA A 257 3.95 1.51 4.07
C ALA A 257 5.18 1.29 4.94
N ILE A 258 5.36 2.13 5.97
CA ILE A 258 6.42 1.93 6.96
C ILE A 258 6.11 0.66 7.76
N PRO A 259 7.00 -0.36 7.78
CA PRO A 259 6.77 -1.60 8.50
C PRO A 259 6.50 -1.37 9.99
N ASN A 260 5.34 -1.84 10.46
CA ASN A 260 4.92 -1.73 11.87
C ASN A 260 5.09 -3.02 12.66
N LYS A 261 5.39 -4.12 11.96
CA LYS A 261 5.69 -5.42 12.55
C LYS A 261 6.77 -6.14 11.72
N ALA A 262 7.69 -6.81 12.43
CA ALA A 262 8.67 -7.72 11.84
C ALA A 262 8.97 -8.86 12.80
N GLU A 263 9.30 -10.03 12.28
CA GLU A 263 9.59 -11.22 13.07
C GLU A 263 10.74 -12.03 12.47
N ALA A 264 11.44 -12.74 13.33
CA ALA A 264 12.50 -13.67 12.93
C ALA A 264 12.43 -14.95 13.74
N TYR A 265 12.83 -16.03 13.11
CA TYR A 265 13.05 -17.31 13.75
C TYR A 265 14.55 -17.58 13.81
N VAL A 266 15.05 -17.98 14.98
CA VAL A 266 16.45 -18.25 15.21
C VAL A 266 16.64 -19.64 15.86
N GLY A 267 17.68 -20.34 15.46
CA GLY A 267 18.16 -21.55 16.14
C GLY A 267 19.20 -21.17 17.19
N ILE A 268 19.04 -21.65 18.42
CA ILE A 268 19.87 -21.27 19.56
C ILE A 268 20.13 -22.47 20.46
N ASP A 269 21.33 -22.52 21.05
CA ASP A 269 21.68 -23.50 22.09
C ASP A 269 20.75 -23.32 23.31
N PRO A 270 20.16 -24.41 23.86
CA PRO A 270 19.31 -24.34 25.05
C PRO A 270 19.92 -23.58 26.22
N GLU A 271 21.25 -23.65 26.42
CA GLU A 271 21.97 -22.95 27.50
C GLU A 271 21.97 -21.43 27.31
N ASP A 272 21.78 -20.94 26.08
CA ASP A 272 21.84 -19.53 25.73
C ASP A 272 20.46 -18.86 25.65
N VAL A 273 19.36 -19.59 25.72
CA VAL A 273 17.99 -19.04 25.60
C VAL A 273 17.70 -17.93 26.61
N ASP A 274 18.06 -18.16 27.90
CA ASP A 274 17.86 -17.16 28.96
C ASP A 274 18.67 -15.88 28.73
N ASN A 275 19.87 -16.01 28.18
CA ASN A 275 20.73 -14.88 27.87
C ASN A 275 20.18 -14.11 26.65
N PHE A 276 19.64 -14.83 25.67
CA PHE A 276 18.97 -14.24 24.50
C PHE A 276 17.77 -13.41 24.94
N VAL A 277 16.87 -13.94 25.77
CA VAL A 277 15.70 -13.23 26.30
C VAL A 277 16.13 -11.97 27.06
N LYS A 278 17.09 -12.07 27.98
CA LYS A 278 17.60 -10.91 28.74
C LYS A 278 18.21 -9.84 27.82
N SER A 279 18.91 -10.26 26.77
CA SER A 279 19.49 -9.34 25.80
C SER A 279 18.41 -8.67 24.96
N ALA A 280 17.34 -9.39 24.60
CA ALA A 280 16.17 -8.83 23.91
C ALA A 280 15.47 -7.77 24.76
N GLU A 281 15.17 -8.06 26.03
CA GLU A 281 14.56 -7.11 26.99
C GLU A 281 15.43 -5.85 27.18
N LYS A 282 16.74 -6.01 27.30
CA LYS A 282 17.65 -4.85 27.37
C LYS A 282 17.57 -3.97 26.14
N ASN A 283 17.52 -4.56 24.96
CA ASN A 283 17.43 -3.82 23.70
C ASN A 283 16.04 -3.22 23.50
N GLU A 284 14.96 -3.89 23.92
CA GLU A 284 13.60 -3.30 23.96
C GLU A 284 13.59 -1.99 24.73
N ASN A 285 14.18 -1.96 25.92
CA ASN A 285 14.26 -0.74 26.74
C ASN A 285 15.00 0.40 26.02
N ILE A 286 16.03 0.07 25.22
CA ILE A 286 16.75 1.06 24.39
C ILE A 286 15.80 1.59 23.29
N LEU A 287 15.10 0.70 22.57
CA LEU A 287 14.18 1.08 21.51
C LEU A 287 13.01 1.92 22.05
N ARG A 288 12.42 1.53 23.19
CA ARG A 288 11.35 2.31 23.84
C ARG A 288 11.82 3.71 24.27
N HIS A 289 13.07 3.84 24.71
CA HIS A 289 13.63 5.15 25.02
C HIS A 289 13.83 6.02 23.77
N GLU A 290 14.22 5.42 22.67
CA GLU A 290 14.52 6.10 21.40
C GLU A 290 13.24 6.50 20.65
N PHE A 291 12.24 5.61 20.59
CA PHE A 291 11.04 5.76 19.77
C PHE A 291 9.74 5.97 20.57
N GLY A 292 9.79 6.06 21.91
CA GLY A 292 8.59 6.10 22.73
C GLY A 292 7.64 7.29 22.47
N ASN A 293 8.10 8.35 21.81
CA ASN A 293 7.27 9.48 21.42
C ASN A 293 6.52 9.24 20.11
N THR A 294 7.13 8.52 19.17
CA THR A 294 6.57 8.25 17.83
C THR A 294 5.85 6.91 17.78
N ASP A 295 6.30 5.95 18.59
CA ASP A 295 5.85 4.57 18.61
C ASP A 295 5.63 4.08 20.07
N PRO A 296 4.64 4.65 20.79
CA PRO A 296 4.46 4.41 22.23
C PRO A 296 4.11 2.96 22.58
N GLU A 297 3.49 2.21 21.66
CA GLU A 297 3.10 0.82 21.85
C GLU A 297 4.16 -0.18 21.43
N LEU A 298 5.38 0.30 21.05
CA LEU A 298 6.49 -0.57 20.63
C LEU A 298 6.78 -1.64 21.70
N VAL A 299 6.82 -2.88 21.29
CA VAL A 299 7.15 -4.05 22.12
C VAL A 299 8.03 -5.03 21.37
N VAL A 300 8.94 -5.67 22.12
CA VAL A 300 9.72 -6.83 21.64
C VAL A 300 9.22 -8.07 22.37
N LYS A 301 8.77 -9.06 21.63
CA LYS A 301 8.35 -10.35 22.18
C LYS A 301 9.36 -11.44 21.81
N VAL A 302 9.61 -12.34 22.74
CA VAL A 302 10.40 -13.54 22.52
C VAL A 302 9.54 -14.74 22.89
N GLU A 303 9.28 -15.60 21.93
CA GLU A 303 8.46 -16.81 22.08
C GLU A 303 9.38 -18.04 21.96
N THR A 304 9.37 -18.85 23.00
CA THR A 304 10.16 -20.08 23.10
C THR A 304 9.32 -21.35 23.01
N ASP A 305 8.00 -21.23 23.16
CA ASP A 305 7.01 -22.27 22.92
C ASP A 305 6.23 -21.93 21.64
N LEU A 306 6.49 -22.66 20.57
CA LEU A 306 5.95 -22.43 19.24
C LEU A 306 4.96 -23.53 18.82
N SER A 307 4.41 -24.28 19.77
CA SER A 307 3.53 -25.43 19.50
C SER A 307 2.31 -25.08 18.63
N ASP A 308 1.80 -23.86 18.71
CA ASP A 308 0.63 -23.40 17.97
C ASP A 308 0.96 -22.65 16.66
N ASP A 309 2.23 -22.22 16.45
CA ASP A 309 2.61 -21.28 15.38
C ASP A 309 3.28 -21.94 14.16
N LEU A 310 3.58 -23.23 14.25
CA LEU A 310 4.30 -23.98 13.21
C LEU A 310 3.55 -24.14 11.89
N GLY A 311 2.23 -23.92 11.89
CA GLY A 311 1.38 -23.97 10.68
C GLY A 311 1.69 -22.87 9.66
N SER A 312 2.35 -21.79 10.06
CA SER A 312 2.73 -20.66 9.19
C SER A 312 4.14 -20.78 8.60
N TYR A 313 4.94 -21.77 9.05
CA TYR A 313 6.27 -22.00 8.54
C TYR A 313 6.25 -22.74 7.21
N ASN A 314 6.76 -22.11 6.15
CA ASN A 314 6.68 -22.61 4.77
C ASN A 314 7.47 -23.91 4.47
N ASN A 315 8.24 -24.46 5.46
CA ASN A 315 9.01 -25.69 5.35
C ASN A 315 8.72 -26.64 6.54
N ALA A 316 7.48 -27.10 6.63
CA ALA A 316 7.03 -28.02 7.69
C ALA A 316 7.89 -29.29 7.85
N ASP A 317 8.60 -29.71 6.80
CA ASP A 317 9.49 -30.89 6.81
C ASP A 317 10.79 -30.65 7.59
N ASP A 318 11.15 -29.39 7.85
CA ASP A 318 12.39 -29.03 8.56
C ASP A 318 12.19 -28.85 10.08
N VAL A 319 10.96 -29.00 10.59
CA VAL A 319 10.61 -28.73 11.99
C VAL A 319 10.10 -29.99 12.70
N GLN A 320 10.63 -30.26 13.88
CA GLN A 320 10.24 -31.39 14.73
C GLN A 320 10.04 -30.91 16.17
N ASN A 321 9.17 -31.60 16.91
CA ASN A 321 9.06 -31.41 18.36
C ASN A 321 9.88 -32.49 19.08
N ASP A 322 10.64 -32.08 20.10
CA ASP A 322 11.38 -33.01 20.97
C ASP A 322 10.40 -33.75 21.94
N MET A 323 10.93 -34.67 22.72
CA MET A 323 10.15 -35.44 23.70
C MET A 323 9.54 -34.57 24.82
N TYR A 324 9.92 -33.31 24.96
CA TYR A 324 9.39 -32.34 25.91
C TYR A 324 8.44 -31.32 25.24
N GLY A 325 8.09 -31.52 23.95
CA GLY A 325 7.20 -30.63 23.17
C GLY A 325 7.90 -29.34 22.73
N ARG A 326 9.22 -29.23 22.80
CA ARG A 326 9.94 -28.03 22.32
C ARG A 326 10.20 -28.15 20.82
N THR A 327 10.06 -27.06 20.13
CA THR A 327 10.27 -26.98 18.69
C THR A 327 11.74 -27.00 18.32
N MET A 328 12.14 -27.99 17.55
CA MET A 328 13.48 -28.15 16.99
C MET A 328 13.45 -27.97 15.48
N ILE A 329 14.55 -27.54 14.91
CA ILE A 329 14.68 -27.34 13.47
C ILE A 329 15.88 -28.13 12.91
N ASN A 330 15.72 -28.62 11.69
CA ASN A 330 16.76 -29.40 11.02
C ASN A 330 17.75 -28.53 10.24
N ARG A 331 17.38 -27.29 9.88
CA ARG A 331 18.22 -26.42 9.05
C ARG A 331 18.21 -24.97 9.53
N VAL A 332 19.37 -24.36 9.56
CA VAL A 332 19.62 -22.95 9.88
C VAL A 332 20.47 -22.31 8.78
N MET A 333 20.41 -21.00 8.65
CA MET A 333 21.38 -20.30 7.80
C MET A 333 22.79 -20.47 8.38
N THR A 334 23.79 -20.63 7.51
CA THR A 334 25.18 -20.59 7.96
C THR A 334 25.46 -19.30 8.73
N GLU A 335 26.46 -19.29 9.59
CA GLU A 335 26.88 -18.09 10.32
C GLU A 335 27.10 -16.89 9.39
N LYS A 336 27.81 -17.15 8.30
CA LYS A 336 28.07 -16.14 7.27
C LYS A 336 26.79 -15.60 6.64
N SER A 337 25.82 -16.46 6.30
CA SER A 337 24.55 -16.04 5.71
C SER A 337 23.71 -15.26 6.70
N SER A 338 23.62 -15.70 7.97
CA SER A 338 22.95 -14.98 9.05
C SER A 338 23.52 -13.57 9.22
N ASP A 339 24.84 -13.44 9.29
CA ASP A 339 25.54 -12.15 9.44
C ASP A 339 25.31 -11.24 8.22
N ILE A 340 25.38 -11.79 6.99
CA ILE A 340 25.14 -11.02 5.77
C ILE A 340 23.70 -10.49 5.74
N VAL A 341 22.68 -11.29 6.03
CA VAL A 341 21.28 -10.87 6.03
C VAL A 341 21.06 -9.75 7.04
N ILE A 342 21.47 -9.95 8.29
CA ILE A 342 21.28 -8.96 9.36
C ILE A 342 22.00 -7.65 9.05
N ARG A 343 23.26 -7.70 8.63
CA ARG A 343 24.02 -6.49 8.27
C ARG A 343 23.45 -5.80 7.05
N SER A 344 22.98 -6.55 6.05
CA SER A 344 22.35 -5.95 4.88
C SER A 344 21.12 -5.15 5.26
N LEU A 345 20.23 -5.72 6.08
CA LEU A 345 19.05 -5.01 6.58
C LEU A 345 19.42 -3.78 7.41
N MET A 346 20.45 -3.88 8.27
CA MET A 346 20.93 -2.73 9.03
C MET A 346 21.52 -1.63 8.16
N MET A 347 22.25 -1.98 7.10
CA MET A 347 22.95 -1.02 6.24
C MET A 347 22.06 -0.42 5.16
N MET A 348 20.94 -1.07 4.81
CA MET A 348 19.98 -0.48 3.85
C MET A 348 19.56 0.90 4.33
N PRO A 349 19.63 1.91 3.47
CA PRO A 349 19.14 3.23 3.80
C PRO A 349 17.64 3.17 4.13
N ASN A 350 17.20 4.02 5.05
CA ASN A 350 15.81 4.10 5.48
C ASN A 350 15.49 5.52 5.94
N GLY A 351 14.27 5.97 5.71
CA GLY A 351 13.81 7.29 6.11
C GLY A 351 14.34 8.40 5.21
N ILE A 352 14.36 9.62 5.75
CA ILE A 352 14.76 10.81 5.00
C ILE A 352 16.26 10.83 4.76
N GLN A 353 16.66 10.89 3.49
CA GLN A 353 18.04 11.00 3.08
C GLN A 353 18.44 12.45 2.75
N LYS A 354 17.49 13.27 2.30
CA LYS A 354 17.73 14.67 1.97
C LYS A 354 16.46 15.51 2.09
N MET A 355 16.55 16.62 2.83
CA MET A 355 15.53 17.66 2.92
C MET A 355 15.79 18.80 1.95
N SER A 356 14.73 19.52 1.57
CA SER A 356 14.86 20.83 0.92
C SER A 356 15.46 21.85 1.89
N ASN A 357 16.22 22.80 1.37
CA ASN A 357 16.73 23.93 2.17
C ASN A 357 15.72 25.08 2.27
N ASP A 358 14.74 25.12 1.39
CA ASP A 358 13.85 26.27 1.21
C ASP A 358 12.45 26.03 1.81
N ILE A 359 12.00 24.79 1.86
CA ILE A 359 10.69 24.39 2.38
C ILE A 359 10.81 23.10 3.19
N GLU A 360 9.82 22.82 4.05
CA GLU A 360 9.75 21.57 4.82
C GLU A 360 9.26 20.41 3.95
N LEU A 361 10.16 19.92 3.11
CA LEU A 361 9.90 18.84 2.16
C LEU A 361 11.08 17.88 2.10
N SER A 362 10.82 16.57 2.19
CA SER A 362 11.80 15.54 1.90
C SER A 362 12.01 15.43 0.39
N LEU A 363 13.27 15.66 -0.07
CA LEU A 363 13.64 15.51 -1.46
C LEU A 363 14.01 14.09 -1.84
N ILE A 364 14.55 13.30 -0.90
CA ILE A 364 14.91 11.89 -1.09
C ILE A 364 14.61 11.16 0.22
N HIS A 365 13.78 10.14 0.16
CA HIS A 365 13.55 9.21 1.27
C HIS A 365 13.41 7.77 0.78
N ILE A 366 13.63 6.84 1.67
CA ILE A 366 13.60 5.38 1.39
C ILE A 366 12.87 4.68 2.53
#